data_e6f39e253c6d52e994f24082e951fd4a
#
_entry.id   e6f39e253c6d52e994f24082e951fd4a
#
_cell.length_a   1.000
_cell.length_b   1.000
_cell.length_c   1.000
_cell.angle_alpha   90.00
_cell.angle_beta   90.00
_cell.angle_gamma   90.00
#
_symmetry.space_group_name_H-M   'P 1'
#
loop_
_entity.id
_entity.type
_entity.pdbx_description
1 polymer ?
#
loop_
_entity_poly.entity_id
_entity_poly.type
_entity_poly.pdbx_seq_one_letter_code
_entity_poly.pdbx_strand_id
1 'polypeptide(L)'
;VGSQDSPALSVTWAHRAEQSASVWARAHARGEVPSVWPYGLDALRDHAVVEVDELPDPGRIARLRARAGLGPRPRAGLAIAWDENTAYRLQILRPRTRYAAGVIWLTDMAAAGAAPGRLVTMLRAATALWVLSEAQVVPLQRLLGTGGPRIFVVPFGIDHEFFGAQPPAARPRIVSAGNDRDRDPATLYAALALVLAARPGVDVVVQSPSALPPPEGVRLVRRLPHTELRDLYATASVVVTATRPNLHASGMTVALEALSTARPVVVSDTPGMRDYVSTRTGDLVPPRDPEALAEALIGMLDDPDRAAALGRQGRIEVERRFTTRTMVDALVRGLIADG
;
A
#
# COMPACT_ATOMS: atom_id res chain seq x y z
N VAL A 1 19.92 -40.81 3.12
CA VAL A 1 19.09 -40.46 4.25
C VAL A 1 18.09 -39.44 3.70
N GLY A 2 16.81 -39.87 3.58
CA GLY A 2 15.75 -39.16 2.88
C GLY A 2 15.46 -37.79 3.48
N SER A 3 15.41 -36.76 2.63
CA SER A 3 14.70 -35.53 2.90
C SER A 3 13.22 -35.88 3.03
N GLN A 4 12.67 -35.76 4.25
CA GLN A 4 11.22 -35.74 4.42
C GLN A 4 10.74 -34.45 3.72
N ASP A 5 10.09 -34.62 2.56
CA ASP A 5 9.29 -33.58 1.92
C ASP A 5 8.19 -33.23 2.92
N SER A 6 8.38 -32.15 3.67
CA SER A 6 7.26 -31.50 4.35
C SER A 6 6.26 -31.15 3.27
N PRO A 7 4.95 -31.43 3.45
CA PRO A 7 3.97 -31.12 2.44
C PRO A 7 4.06 -29.62 2.12
N ALA A 8 4.31 -29.30 0.85
CA ALA A 8 4.42 -27.91 0.42
C ALA A 8 3.16 -27.15 0.86
N LEU A 9 3.31 -25.99 1.47
CA LEU A 9 2.20 -25.14 1.87
C LEU A 9 1.28 -24.92 0.64
N SER A 10 -0.01 -25.25 0.79
CA SER A 10 -0.99 -25.02 -0.27
C SER A 10 -1.91 -23.89 0.15
N VAL A 11 -1.96 -22.84 -0.65
CA VAL A 11 -2.78 -21.66 -0.39
C VAL A 11 -3.62 -21.30 -1.59
N THR A 12 -4.77 -20.68 -1.33
CA THR A 12 -5.60 -20.05 -2.36
C THR A 12 -5.48 -18.54 -2.25
N TRP A 13 -4.90 -17.88 -3.27
CA TRP A 13 -4.95 -16.43 -3.33
C TRP A 13 -6.32 -15.97 -3.84
N ALA A 14 -7.10 -15.39 -2.93
CA ALA A 14 -8.41 -14.82 -3.20
C ALA A 14 -8.28 -13.33 -3.51
N HIS A 15 -8.72 -12.91 -4.68
CA HIS A 15 -8.70 -11.51 -5.08
C HIS A 15 -9.95 -11.11 -5.85
N ARG A 16 -10.14 -9.80 -6.04
CA ARG A 16 -11.32 -9.28 -6.75
C ARG A 16 -11.19 -9.49 -8.25
N ALA A 17 -12.24 -9.99 -8.90
CA ALA A 17 -12.25 -10.23 -10.34
C ALA A 17 -12.00 -8.95 -11.18
N GLU A 18 -12.30 -7.76 -10.64
CA GLU A 18 -12.01 -6.47 -11.27
C GLU A 18 -10.50 -6.20 -11.42
N GLN A 19 -9.68 -6.91 -10.67
CA GLN A 19 -8.21 -6.90 -10.74
C GLN A 19 -7.68 -8.22 -11.30
N SER A 20 -8.29 -8.74 -12.36
CA SER A 20 -7.98 -10.08 -12.91
C SER A 20 -6.49 -10.36 -13.02
N ALA A 21 -6.04 -11.45 -12.38
CA ALA A 21 -4.64 -11.87 -12.39
C ALA A 21 -4.13 -12.12 -13.82
N SER A 22 -4.98 -12.65 -14.70
CA SER A 22 -4.64 -12.90 -16.08
C SER A 22 -4.48 -11.62 -16.90
N VAL A 23 -5.29 -10.60 -16.63
CA VAL A 23 -5.16 -9.27 -17.28
C VAL A 23 -3.87 -8.61 -16.80
N TRP A 24 -3.60 -8.67 -15.50
CA TRP A 24 -2.39 -8.12 -14.91
C TRP A 24 -1.12 -8.79 -15.44
N ALA A 25 -1.09 -10.14 -15.53
CA ALA A 25 0.02 -10.89 -16.08
C ALA A 25 0.32 -10.52 -17.54
N ARG A 26 -0.72 -10.31 -18.38
CA ARG A 26 -0.51 -9.84 -19.76
C ARG A 26 0.05 -8.41 -19.80
N ALA A 27 -0.38 -7.53 -18.91
CA ALA A 27 0.17 -6.18 -18.82
C ALA A 27 1.63 -6.20 -18.35
N HIS A 28 1.98 -7.08 -17.39
CA HIS A 28 3.37 -7.29 -16.95
C HIS A 28 4.26 -7.79 -18.10
N ALA A 29 3.80 -8.76 -18.86
CA ALA A 29 4.55 -9.27 -20.01
C ALA A 29 4.84 -8.20 -21.08
N ARG A 30 4.09 -7.08 -21.09
CA ARG A 30 4.35 -5.90 -21.92
C ARG A 30 5.16 -4.81 -21.20
N GLY A 31 5.59 -5.05 -19.97
CA GLY A 31 6.32 -4.06 -19.15
C GLY A 31 5.46 -2.89 -18.65
N GLU A 32 4.14 -3.03 -18.64
CA GLU A 32 3.20 -1.95 -18.29
C GLU A 32 2.93 -1.86 -16.78
N VAL A 33 3.14 -2.94 -16.04
CA VAL A 33 2.92 -3.03 -14.58
C VAL A 33 4.07 -3.76 -13.90
N PRO A 34 4.31 -3.50 -12.60
CA PRO A 34 5.52 -3.92 -11.91
C PRO A 34 5.67 -5.42 -11.67
N SER A 35 4.59 -6.20 -11.65
CA SER A 35 4.63 -7.61 -11.22
C SER A 35 3.62 -8.45 -11.98
N VAL A 36 3.75 -9.78 -11.92
CA VAL A 36 2.85 -10.72 -12.62
C VAL A 36 1.44 -10.71 -12.02
N TRP A 37 1.33 -10.49 -10.69
CA TRP A 37 0.06 -10.33 -10.00
C TRP A 37 0.02 -9.01 -9.24
N PRO A 38 -1.19 -8.45 -8.97
CA PRO A 38 -1.32 -7.29 -8.11
C PRO A 38 -0.56 -7.47 -6.80
N TYR A 39 0.09 -6.39 -6.35
CA TYR A 39 0.93 -6.35 -5.14
C TYR A 39 2.16 -7.27 -5.17
N GLY A 40 2.49 -7.90 -6.31
CA GLY A 40 3.62 -8.82 -6.42
C GLY A 40 3.41 -10.16 -5.69
N LEU A 41 2.15 -10.53 -5.42
CA LEU A 41 1.82 -11.77 -4.70
C LEU A 41 2.07 -13.05 -5.50
N ASP A 42 2.47 -12.95 -6.76
CA ASP A 42 3.01 -14.07 -7.54
C ASP A 42 4.27 -14.67 -6.90
N ALA A 43 5.05 -13.90 -6.13
CA ALA A 43 6.18 -14.41 -5.34
C ALA A 43 5.78 -15.41 -4.24
N LEU A 44 4.50 -15.55 -3.90
CA LEU A 44 4.01 -16.65 -3.03
C LEU A 44 4.33 -18.02 -3.61
N ARG A 45 4.47 -18.15 -4.93
CA ARG A 45 4.81 -19.40 -5.62
C ARG A 45 6.20 -19.93 -5.28
N ASP A 46 7.08 -19.06 -4.79
CA ASP A 46 8.41 -19.47 -4.32
C ASP A 46 8.33 -20.26 -2.99
N HIS A 47 7.19 -20.17 -2.29
CA HIS A 47 7.00 -20.73 -0.95
C HIS A 47 5.86 -21.75 -0.87
N ALA A 48 4.94 -21.77 -1.82
CA ALA A 48 3.70 -22.54 -1.74
C ALA A 48 3.17 -22.94 -3.12
N VAL A 49 2.36 -23.99 -3.15
CA VAL A 49 1.46 -24.22 -4.28
C VAL A 49 0.30 -23.25 -4.17
N VAL A 50 0.16 -22.36 -5.15
CA VAL A 50 -0.81 -21.27 -5.11
C VAL A 50 -1.91 -21.47 -6.16
N GLU A 51 -3.14 -21.65 -5.71
CA GLU A 51 -4.34 -21.53 -6.54
C GLU A 51 -4.83 -20.09 -6.54
N VAL A 52 -5.49 -19.68 -7.62
CA VAL A 52 -6.09 -18.33 -7.76
C VAL A 52 -7.61 -18.46 -7.72
N ASP A 53 -8.27 -17.69 -6.85
CA ASP A 53 -9.74 -17.58 -6.79
C ASP A 53 -10.16 -16.12 -7.09
N GLU A 54 -10.58 -15.88 -8.32
CA GLU A 54 -11.12 -14.58 -8.73
C GLU A 54 -12.56 -14.43 -8.22
N LEU A 55 -12.76 -13.49 -7.30
CA LEU A 55 -14.03 -13.27 -6.61
C LEU A 55 -14.83 -12.18 -7.36
N PRO A 56 -15.94 -12.51 -8.04
CA PRO A 56 -16.83 -11.51 -8.61
C PRO A 56 -17.53 -10.70 -7.52
N ASP A 57 -18.12 -9.56 -7.87
CA ASP A 57 -18.96 -8.82 -6.90
C ASP A 57 -20.16 -9.69 -6.49
N PRO A 58 -20.34 -9.95 -5.18
CA PRO A 58 -21.45 -10.77 -4.72
C PRO A 58 -22.79 -10.03 -4.89
N GLY A 59 -23.62 -10.50 -5.81
CA GLY A 59 -24.97 -9.99 -6.00
C GLY A 59 -25.88 -10.24 -4.78
N ARG A 60 -27.08 -9.67 -4.80
CA ARG A 60 -28.08 -9.78 -3.70
C ARG A 60 -28.38 -11.24 -3.32
N ILE A 61 -28.50 -12.12 -4.31
CA ILE A 61 -28.80 -13.56 -4.09
C ILE A 61 -27.65 -14.25 -3.35
N ALA A 62 -26.40 -14.00 -3.72
CA ALA A 62 -25.25 -14.58 -3.02
C ALA A 62 -25.20 -14.13 -1.56
N ARG A 63 -25.47 -12.87 -1.29
CA ARG A 63 -25.53 -12.31 0.07
C ARG A 63 -26.66 -12.93 0.91
N LEU A 64 -27.83 -13.17 0.31
CA LEU A 64 -28.95 -13.85 0.98
C LEU A 64 -28.62 -15.31 1.28
N ARG A 65 -28.06 -16.05 0.31
CA ARG A 65 -27.62 -17.43 0.50
C ARG A 65 -26.56 -17.55 1.60
N ALA A 66 -25.57 -16.65 1.61
CA ALA A 66 -24.54 -16.64 2.65
C ALA A 66 -25.15 -16.45 4.06
N ARG A 67 -26.13 -15.54 4.20
CA ARG A 67 -26.85 -15.31 5.46
C ARG A 67 -27.65 -16.53 5.91
N ALA A 68 -28.19 -17.28 4.97
CA ALA A 68 -28.94 -18.53 5.24
C ALA A 68 -28.04 -19.76 5.42
N GLY A 69 -26.68 -19.58 5.37
CA GLY A 69 -25.75 -20.71 5.42
C GLY A 69 -25.74 -21.58 4.16
N LEU A 70 -26.43 -21.15 3.10
CA LEU A 70 -26.55 -21.83 1.82
C LEU A 70 -25.49 -21.34 0.83
N GLY A 71 -24.28 -21.78 1.01
CA GLY A 71 -23.16 -21.44 0.11
C GLY A 71 -22.55 -22.67 -0.57
N PRO A 72 -21.71 -22.48 -1.59
CA PRO A 72 -20.92 -23.56 -2.15
C PRO A 72 -20.02 -24.18 -1.08
N ARG A 73 -19.50 -25.39 -1.37
CA ARG A 73 -18.56 -26.05 -0.46
C ARG A 73 -17.34 -25.17 -0.21
N PRO A 74 -16.81 -25.13 1.05
CA PRO A 74 -15.58 -24.41 1.33
C PRO A 74 -14.42 -24.99 0.48
N ARG A 75 -13.47 -24.14 0.13
CA ARG A 75 -12.22 -24.61 -0.48
C ARG A 75 -11.38 -25.31 0.58
N ALA A 76 -10.62 -26.32 0.15
CA ALA A 76 -9.59 -26.93 0.98
C ALA A 76 -8.40 -25.96 1.16
N GLY A 77 -7.65 -26.12 2.25
CA GLY A 77 -6.47 -25.30 2.53
C GLY A 77 -6.80 -23.94 3.14
N LEU A 78 -5.82 -23.02 3.06
CA LEU A 78 -5.89 -21.66 3.59
C LEU A 78 -6.05 -20.67 2.43
N ALA A 79 -7.10 -19.88 2.46
CA ALA A 79 -7.25 -18.75 1.54
C ALA A 79 -6.55 -17.50 2.10
N ILE A 80 -5.90 -16.72 1.24
CA ILE A 80 -5.24 -15.47 1.57
C ILE A 80 -5.99 -14.34 0.85
N ALA A 81 -6.49 -13.35 1.60
CA ALA A 81 -7.15 -12.16 1.07
C ALA A 81 -6.35 -10.91 1.43
N TRP A 82 -5.96 -10.10 0.43
CA TRP A 82 -5.06 -8.97 0.66
C TRP A 82 -5.62 -7.92 1.62
N ASP A 83 -6.93 -7.68 1.59
CA ASP A 83 -7.59 -6.71 2.45
C ASP A 83 -8.90 -7.27 3.05
N GLU A 84 -9.41 -6.59 4.08
CA GLU A 84 -10.64 -6.97 4.80
C GLU A 84 -11.89 -6.99 3.92
N ASN A 85 -11.94 -6.19 2.85
CA ASN A 85 -13.09 -6.17 1.95
C ASN A 85 -13.06 -7.38 1.00
N THR A 86 -11.88 -7.78 0.56
CA THR A 86 -11.65 -8.99 -0.22
C THR A 86 -11.97 -10.23 0.63
N ALA A 87 -11.55 -10.26 1.90
CA ALA A 87 -11.90 -11.31 2.84
C ALA A 87 -13.42 -11.40 3.07
N TYR A 88 -14.09 -10.25 3.19
CA TYR A 88 -15.56 -10.22 3.31
C TYR A 88 -16.25 -10.78 2.06
N ARG A 89 -15.76 -10.43 0.86
CA ARG A 89 -16.26 -10.98 -0.41
C ARG A 89 -16.03 -12.50 -0.48
N LEU A 90 -14.87 -12.99 -0.06
CA LEU A 90 -14.53 -14.40 0.03
C LEU A 90 -15.55 -15.14 0.92
N GLN A 91 -15.84 -14.64 2.13
CA GLN A 91 -16.75 -15.30 3.05
C GLN A 91 -18.21 -15.32 2.56
N ILE A 92 -18.61 -14.36 1.71
CA ILE A 92 -19.93 -14.40 1.05
C ILE A 92 -19.97 -15.47 -0.04
N LEU A 93 -18.92 -15.56 -0.87
CA LEU A 93 -18.89 -16.44 -2.04
C LEU A 93 -18.42 -17.86 -1.70
N ARG A 94 -17.61 -18.02 -0.66
CA ARG A 94 -17.02 -19.28 -0.20
C ARG A 94 -17.15 -19.40 1.33
N PRO A 95 -18.37 -19.49 1.88
CA PRO A 95 -18.56 -19.53 3.32
C PRO A 95 -17.84 -20.73 3.96
N ARG A 96 -17.35 -20.54 5.19
CA ARG A 96 -16.60 -21.53 5.96
C ARG A 96 -15.21 -21.89 5.40
N THR A 97 -14.75 -21.25 4.33
CA THR A 97 -13.34 -21.37 3.89
C THR A 97 -12.44 -20.81 4.99
N ARG A 98 -11.42 -21.56 5.40
CA ARG A 98 -10.37 -21.04 6.29
C ARG A 98 -9.60 -19.95 5.56
N TYR A 99 -9.30 -18.85 6.24
CA TYR A 99 -8.64 -17.74 5.59
C TYR A 99 -7.76 -16.94 6.55
N ALA A 100 -6.75 -16.30 5.97
CA ALA A 100 -6.00 -15.20 6.56
C ALA A 100 -6.24 -13.93 5.73
N ALA A 101 -6.18 -12.77 6.37
CA ALA A 101 -6.51 -11.51 5.70
C ALA A 101 -5.64 -10.34 6.17
N GLY A 102 -5.37 -9.43 5.24
CA GLY A 102 -4.89 -8.09 5.58
C GLY A 102 -6.00 -7.23 6.17
N VAL A 103 -5.62 -6.35 7.08
CA VAL A 103 -6.49 -5.32 7.63
C VAL A 103 -5.84 -3.97 7.37
N ILE A 104 -6.40 -3.24 6.43
CA ILE A 104 -5.81 -1.98 5.97
C ILE A 104 -6.55 -0.80 6.59
N TRP A 105 -7.84 -0.65 6.36
CA TRP A 105 -8.60 0.55 6.71
C TRP A 105 -9.46 0.41 7.98
N LEU A 106 -9.72 -0.82 8.43
CA LEU A 106 -10.67 -1.04 9.52
C LEU A 106 -10.22 -0.41 10.84
N THR A 107 -8.92 -0.33 11.11
CA THR A 107 -8.37 0.31 12.31
C THR A 107 -8.65 1.81 12.33
N ASP A 108 -8.54 2.49 11.18
CA ASP A 108 -8.87 3.91 11.06
C ASP A 108 -10.37 4.14 11.14
N MET A 109 -11.17 3.26 10.54
CA MET A 109 -12.64 3.29 10.70
C MET A 109 -13.05 3.10 12.16
N ALA A 110 -12.37 2.23 12.90
CA ALA A 110 -12.63 2.01 14.32
C ALA A 110 -12.26 3.25 15.16
N ALA A 111 -11.12 3.88 14.88
CA ALA A 111 -10.71 5.12 15.52
C ALA A 111 -11.72 6.26 15.29
N ALA A 112 -12.40 6.26 14.13
CA ALA A 112 -13.46 7.19 13.78
C ALA A 112 -14.85 6.75 14.30
N GLY A 113 -14.97 5.66 15.07
CA GLY A 113 -16.26 5.12 15.53
C GLY A 113 -17.14 4.51 14.44
N ALA A 114 -16.60 4.25 13.26
CA ALA A 114 -17.33 3.84 12.06
C ALA A 114 -17.05 2.39 11.60
N ALA A 115 -16.41 1.56 12.45
CA ALA A 115 -16.09 0.18 12.11
C ALA A 115 -17.36 -0.68 11.94
N PRO A 116 -17.59 -1.31 10.76
CA PRO A 116 -18.77 -2.15 10.55
C PRO A 116 -18.68 -3.43 11.39
N GLY A 117 -19.63 -3.65 12.31
CA GLY A 117 -19.65 -4.83 13.19
C GLY A 117 -19.56 -6.16 12.45
N ARG A 118 -20.14 -6.24 11.23
CA ARG A 118 -20.03 -7.44 10.37
C ARG A 118 -18.58 -7.77 9.96
N LEU A 119 -17.74 -6.75 9.71
CA LEU A 119 -16.32 -6.95 9.40
C LEU A 119 -15.58 -7.43 10.65
N VAL A 120 -15.84 -6.82 11.80
CA VAL A 120 -15.24 -7.22 13.07
C VAL A 120 -15.58 -8.68 13.39
N THR A 121 -16.85 -9.07 13.29
CA THR A 121 -17.29 -10.46 13.51
C THR A 121 -16.61 -11.42 12.54
N MET A 122 -16.53 -11.07 11.27
CA MET A 122 -15.88 -11.89 10.26
C MET A 122 -14.40 -12.04 10.58
N LEU A 123 -13.67 -10.96 10.84
CA LEU A 123 -12.23 -11.01 11.10
C LEU A 123 -11.87 -11.78 12.38
N ARG A 124 -12.76 -11.83 13.38
CA ARG A 124 -12.56 -12.69 14.55
C ARG A 124 -12.49 -14.19 14.21
N ALA A 125 -13.07 -14.60 13.09
CA ALA A 125 -13.07 -15.99 12.64
C ALA A 125 -11.91 -16.31 11.68
N ALA A 126 -11.03 -15.36 11.38
CA ALA A 126 -9.85 -15.59 10.56
C ALA A 126 -8.85 -16.50 11.26
N THR A 127 -8.07 -17.25 10.50
CA THR A 127 -6.94 -18.05 11.03
C THR A 127 -5.82 -17.13 11.53
N ALA A 128 -5.52 -16.07 10.77
CA ALA A 128 -4.54 -15.06 11.12
C ALA A 128 -4.88 -13.75 10.40
N LEU A 129 -4.39 -12.65 10.92
CA LEU A 129 -4.52 -11.32 10.32
C LEU A 129 -3.15 -10.65 10.23
N TRP A 130 -2.95 -9.87 9.20
CA TRP A 130 -1.79 -8.98 9.14
C TRP A 130 -2.23 -7.54 8.95
N VAL A 131 -1.34 -6.65 9.35
CA VAL A 131 -1.47 -5.20 9.18
C VAL A 131 -0.23 -4.67 8.48
N LEU A 132 -0.32 -3.46 7.91
CA LEU A 132 0.77 -2.86 7.16
C LEU A 132 1.70 -2.02 8.04
N SER A 133 1.31 -1.74 9.29
CA SER A 133 2.14 -0.96 10.23
C SER A 133 1.99 -1.44 11.67
N GLU A 134 3.03 -1.25 12.46
CA GLU A 134 3.00 -1.52 13.92
C GLU A 134 1.91 -0.71 14.63
N ALA A 135 1.64 0.50 14.14
CA ALA A 135 0.62 1.37 14.71
C ALA A 135 -0.80 0.79 14.69
N GLN A 136 -1.07 -0.16 13.80
CA GLN A 136 -2.36 -0.82 13.66
C GLN A 136 -2.57 -1.98 14.64
N VAL A 137 -1.49 -2.58 15.18
CA VAL A 137 -1.55 -3.83 15.97
C VAL A 137 -2.44 -3.67 17.21
N VAL A 138 -2.11 -2.75 18.09
CA VAL A 138 -2.85 -2.55 19.35
C VAL A 138 -4.30 -2.11 19.11
N PRO A 139 -4.61 -1.15 18.20
CA PRO A 139 -5.98 -0.82 17.86
C PRO A 139 -6.78 -2.01 17.34
N LEU A 140 -6.19 -2.85 16.49
CA LEU A 140 -6.86 -4.03 15.96
C LEU A 140 -7.11 -5.09 17.05
N GLN A 141 -6.13 -5.35 17.92
CA GLN A 141 -6.29 -6.24 19.07
C GLN A 141 -7.45 -5.80 19.98
N ARG A 142 -7.53 -4.50 20.30
CA ARG A 142 -8.62 -3.93 21.09
C ARG A 142 -9.98 -4.10 20.42
N LEU A 143 -10.04 -3.86 19.11
CA LEU A 143 -11.27 -3.99 18.32
C LEU A 143 -11.78 -5.43 18.28
N LEU A 144 -10.88 -6.40 18.14
CA LEU A 144 -11.24 -7.82 18.06
C LEU A 144 -11.47 -8.43 19.44
N GLY A 145 -10.92 -7.85 20.52
CA GLY A 145 -11.05 -8.35 21.89
C GLY A 145 -10.24 -9.62 22.15
N THR A 146 -10.41 -10.16 23.36
CA THR A 146 -9.73 -11.38 23.79
C THR A 146 -10.15 -12.60 22.96
N GLY A 147 -9.20 -13.51 22.67
CA GLY A 147 -9.45 -14.71 21.87
C GLY A 147 -9.59 -14.47 20.38
N GLY A 148 -9.26 -13.27 19.89
CA GLY A 148 -9.17 -12.99 18.47
C GLY A 148 -8.01 -13.74 17.78
N PRO A 149 -7.95 -13.72 16.44
CA PRO A 149 -6.88 -14.34 15.68
C PRO A 149 -5.54 -13.67 15.95
N ARG A 150 -4.44 -14.38 15.68
CA ARG A 150 -3.10 -13.83 15.71
C ARG A 150 -2.97 -12.68 14.72
N ILE A 151 -2.32 -11.59 15.15
CA ILE A 151 -2.04 -10.41 14.34
C ILE A 151 -0.53 -10.26 14.21
N PHE A 152 -0.05 -10.03 12.98
CA PHE A 152 1.36 -9.76 12.69
C PHE A 152 1.50 -8.63 11.67
N VAL A 153 2.68 -8.04 11.61
CA VAL A 153 2.97 -6.96 10.66
C VAL A 153 3.61 -7.51 9.41
N VAL A 154 3.10 -7.09 8.25
CA VAL A 154 3.69 -7.33 6.94
C VAL A 154 4.00 -5.97 6.32
N PRO A 155 5.24 -5.48 6.41
CA PRO A 155 5.62 -4.24 5.74
C PRO A 155 5.37 -4.35 4.24
N PHE A 156 4.74 -3.32 3.67
CA PHE A 156 4.46 -3.30 2.24
C PHE A 156 5.77 -3.30 1.45
N GLY A 157 5.78 -4.01 0.33
CA GLY A 157 6.91 -4.10 -0.57
C GLY A 157 6.52 -3.74 -2.00
N ILE A 158 7.48 -3.25 -2.76
CA ILE A 158 7.29 -2.89 -4.16
C ILE A 158 8.30 -3.62 -5.06
N ASP A 159 8.02 -3.63 -6.35
CA ASP A 159 8.98 -4.07 -7.36
C ASP A 159 10.02 -2.97 -7.58
N HIS A 160 11.15 -3.12 -6.92
CA HIS A 160 12.25 -2.16 -6.96
C HIS A 160 13.06 -2.22 -8.26
N GLU A 161 12.89 -3.26 -9.08
CA GLU A 161 13.48 -3.34 -10.41
C GLU A 161 12.67 -2.52 -11.42
N PHE A 162 11.34 -2.64 -11.37
CA PHE A 162 10.45 -1.82 -12.18
C PHE A 162 10.62 -0.33 -11.85
N PHE A 163 10.66 0.02 -10.57
CA PHE A 163 10.97 1.37 -10.09
C PHE A 163 12.48 1.51 -9.85
N GLY A 164 13.29 1.31 -10.90
CA GLY A 164 14.74 1.36 -10.82
C GLY A 164 15.29 2.74 -10.47
N ALA A 165 16.45 2.76 -9.80
CA ALA A 165 17.12 4.01 -9.45
C ALA A 165 17.43 4.86 -10.68
N GLN A 166 17.26 6.17 -10.55
CA GLN A 166 17.44 7.16 -11.61
C GLN A 166 18.45 8.24 -11.21
N PRO A 167 19.16 8.86 -12.15
CA PRO A 167 20.03 10.00 -11.87
C PRO A 167 19.23 11.17 -11.30
N PRO A 168 19.86 12.12 -10.58
CA PRO A 168 19.21 13.31 -10.06
C PRO A 168 18.39 14.06 -11.13
N ALA A 169 17.32 14.71 -10.72
CA ALA A 169 16.49 15.49 -11.63
C ALA A 169 17.27 16.64 -12.29
N ALA A 170 17.10 16.80 -13.59
CA ALA A 170 17.76 17.86 -14.35
C ALA A 170 17.17 19.27 -14.09
N ARG A 171 15.95 19.33 -13.55
CA ARG A 171 15.23 20.59 -13.25
C ARG A 171 14.45 20.43 -11.95
N PRO A 172 14.27 21.52 -11.18
CA PRO A 172 13.43 21.49 -10.00
C PRO A 172 12.01 21.05 -10.32
N ARG A 173 11.59 19.92 -9.78
CA ARG A 173 10.24 19.37 -9.96
C ARG A 173 9.74 18.72 -8.69
N ILE A 174 8.51 19.08 -8.30
CA ILE A 174 7.77 18.42 -7.24
C ILE A 174 6.73 17.50 -7.87
N VAL A 175 6.65 16.26 -7.38
CA VAL A 175 5.64 15.29 -7.81
C VAL A 175 4.84 14.85 -6.60
N SER A 176 3.51 14.76 -6.77
CA SER A 176 2.62 14.08 -5.83
C SER A 176 1.74 13.10 -6.59
N ALA A 177 1.50 11.93 -6.00
CA ALA A 177 0.64 10.92 -6.60
C ALA A 177 -0.19 10.17 -5.55
N GLY A 178 -1.23 9.48 -6.03
CA GLY A 178 -2.03 8.56 -5.24
C GLY A 178 -3.50 8.98 -5.09
N ASN A 179 -4.31 8.00 -4.73
CA ASN A 179 -5.77 8.10 -4.68
C ASN A 179 -6.38 7.46 -3.42
N ASP A 180 -5.57 7.19 -2.40
CA ASP A 180 -6.08 6.68 -1.14
C ASP A 180 -7.02 7.71 -0.48
N ARG A 181 -8.04 7.22 0.22
CA ARG A 181 -9.10 8.03 0.83
C ARG A 181 -8.60 9.01 1.91
N ASP A 182 -7.45 8.71 2.52
CA ASP A 182 -6.86 9.55 3.56
C ASP A 182 -5.83 10.56 3.01
N ARG A 183 -5.78 10.74 1.68
CA ARG A 183 -5.06 11.88 1.08
C ARG A 183 -5.67 13.19 1.52
N ASP A 184 -4.81 14.21 1.68
CA ASP A 184 -5.21 15.56 2.06
C ASP A 184 -4.85 16.58 0.97
N PRO A 185 -5.68 16.67 -0.08
CA PRO A 185 -5.41 17.61 -1.18
C PRO A 185 -5.49 19.07 -0.73
N ALA A 186 -6.24 19.39 0.34
CA ALA A 186 -6.33 20.76 0.83
C ALA A 186 -4.98 21.23 1.41
N THR A 187 -4.39 20.46 2.30
CA THR A 187 -3.06 20.74 2.85
C THR A 187 -2.00 20.74 1.75
N LEU A 188 -2.03 19.75 0.83
CA LEU A 188 -1.09 19.69 -0.28
C LEU A 188 -1.15 20.95 -1.15
N TYR A 189 -2.34 21.37 -1.55
CA TYR A 189 -2.51 22.51 -2.46
C TYR A 189 -2.16 23.85 -1.80
N ALA A 190 -2.47 24.01 -0.52
CA ALA A 190 -2.04 25.18 0.24
C ALA A 190 -0.51 25.26 0.32
N ALA A 191 0.17 24.15 0.62
CA ALA A 191 1.62 24.09 0.65
C ALA A 191 2.24 24.37 -0.73
N LEU A 192 1.70 23.79 -1.80
CA LEU A 192 2.19 24.02 -3.16
C LEU A 192 2.02 25.46 -3.62
N ALA A 193 0.95 26.14 -3.20
CA ALA A 193 0.79 27.59 -3.45
C ALA A 193 1.90 28.42 -2.78
N LEU A 194 2.27 28.08 -1.54
CA LEU A 194 3.38 28.73 -0.83
C LEU A 194 4.72 28.46 -1.53
N VAL A 195 4.96 27.23 -1.95
CA VAL A 195 6.17 26.86 -2.70
C VAL A 195 6.28 27.64 -4.01
N LEU A 196 5.22 27.70 -4.80
CA LEU A 196 5.21 28.40 -6.09
C LEU A 196 5.37 29.90 -5.93
N ALA A 197 4.84 30.50 -4.86
CA ALA A 197 5.10 31.89 -4.52
C ALA A 197 6.58 32.16 -4.19
N ALA A 198 7.22 31.25 -3.45
CA ALA A 198 8.63 31.37 -3.08
C ALA A 198 9.61 30.93 -4.20
N ARG A 199 9.21 30.03 -5.09
CA ARG A 199 10.01 29.41 -6.16
C ARG A 199 9.20 29.32 -7.46
N PRO A 200 8.96 30.42 -8.19
CA PRO A 200 8.06 30.44 -9.36
C PRO A 200 8.52 29.56 -10.54
N GLY A 201 9.81 29.16 -10.58
CA GLY A 201 10.37 28.32 -11.64
C GLY A 201 10.24 26.81 -11.42
N VAL A 202 9.60 26.37 -10.34
CA VAL A 202 9.42 24.94 -10.01
C VAL A 202 8.28 24.35 -10.83
N ASP A 203 8.55 23.22 -11.50
CA ASP A 203 7.50 22.43 -12.16
C ASP A 203 6.79 21.55 -11.12
N VAL A 204 5.48 21.65 -11.03
CA VAL A 204 4.67 20.89 -10.06
C VAL A 204 3.65 20.02 -10.76
N VAL A 205 3.74 18.71 -10.52
CA VAL A 205 2.81 17.72 -11.10
C VAL A 205 2.11 16.95 -9.99
N VAL A 206 0.80 16.99 -10.00
CA VAL A 206 -0.04 16.25 -9.05
C VAL A 206 -0.93 15.26 -9.78
N GLN A 207 -0.78 13.97 -9.48
CA GLN A 207 -1.73 12.95 -9.89
C GLN A 207 -2.74 12.74 -8.77
N SER A 208 -3.99 13.13 -9.00
CA SER A 208 -5.05 13.03 -8.00
C SER A 208 -6.45 12.94 -8.64
N PRO A 209 -7.35 12.12 -8.08
CA PRO A 209 -8.77 12.11 -8.44
C PRO A 209 -9.57 13.25 -7.79
N SER A 210 -8.96 14.06 -6.92
CA SER A 210 -9.64 15.12 -6.18
C SER A 210 -10.38 16.08 -7.11
N ALA A 211 -11.57 16.49 -6.67
CA ALA A 211 -12.35 17.52 -7.33
C ALA A 211 -11.93 18.95 -6.89
N LEU A 212 -11.10 19.06 -5.82
CA LEU A 212 -10.58 20.35 -5.38
C LEU A 212 -9.68 20.93 -6.49
N PRO A 213 -9.90 22.19 -6.92
CA PRO A 213 -9.06 22.81 -7.92
C PRO A 213 -7.64 23.04 -7.36
N PRO A 214 -6.59 22.68 -8.13
CA PRO A 214 -5.21 22.96 -7.73
C PRO A 214 -4.93 24.46 -7.81
N PRO A 215 -3.91 24.98 -7.10
CA PRO A 215 -3.45 26.35 -7.27
C PRO A 215 -2.86 26.56 -8.69
N GLU A 216 -2.79 27.83 -9.10
CA GLU A 216 -2.15 28.20 -10.36
C GLU A 216 -0.69 27.70 -10.41
N GLY A 217 -0.25 27.24 -11.57
CA GLY A 217 1.09 26.66 -11.77
C GLY A 217 1.19 25.16 -11.47
N VAL A 218 0.17 24.53 -10.88
CA VAL A 218 0.14 23.09 -10.66
C VAL A 218 -0.51 22.36 -11.85
N ARG A 219 0.21 21.44 -12.45
CA ARG A 219 -0.32 20.53 -13.49
C ARG A 219 -1.00 19.33 -12.84
N LEU A 220 -2.33 19.29 -12.91
CA LEU A 220 -3.13 18.17 -12.41
C LEU A 220 -3.28 17.09 -13.48
N VAL A 221 -2.98 15.82 -13.11
CA VAL A 221 -3.21 14.62 -13.91
C VAL A 221 -4.15 13.69 -13.15
N ARG A 222 -5.20 13.20 -13.78
CA ARG A 222 -6.22 12.40 -13.08
C ARG A 222 -5.80 10.97 -12.84
N ARG A 223 -5.18 10.35 -13.83
CA ARG A 223 -4.71 8.97 -13.76
C ARG A 223 -3.50 8.79 -14.67
N LEU A 224 -2.51 8.01 -14.18
CA LEU A 224 -1.35 7.60 -14.96
C LEU A 224 -1.24 6.07 -14.93
N PRO A 225 -0.88 5.42 -16.04
CA PRO A 225 -0.36 4.05 -16.06
C PRO A 225 0.91 3.94 -15.20
N HIS A 226 1.26 2.74 -14.75
CA HIS A 226 2.44 2.53 -13.90
C HIS A 226 3.75 2.96 -14.57
N THR A 227 3.86 2.76 -15.89
CA THR A 227 5.03 3.22 -16.67
C THR A 227 5.19 4.73 -16.64
N GLU A 228 4.09 5.47 -16.91
CA GLU A 228 4.12 6.93 -16.88
C GLU A 228 4.34 7.47 -15.44
N LEU A 229 3.81 6.78 -14.42
CA LEU A 229 4.03 7.13 -13.03
C LEU A 229 5.50 6.92 -12.63
N ARG A 230 6.10 5.79 -13.04
CA ARG A 230 7.54 5.53 -12.88
C ARG A 230 8.38 6.63 -13.53
N ASP A 231 8.06 6.96 -14.78
CA ASP A 231 8.80 7.97 -15.55
C ASP A 231 8.61 9.38 -14.93
N LEU A 232 7.44 9.65 -14.34
CA LEU A 232 7.19 10.88 -13.59
C LEU A 232 8.08 10.96 -12.33
N TYR A 233 8.15 9.89 -11.54
CA TYR A 233 9.07 9.85 -10.38
C TYR A 233 10.53 10.02 -10.81
N ALA A 234 10.93 9.40 -11.92
CA ALA A 234 12.30 9.53 -12.45
C ALA A 234 12.72 10.98 -12.68
N THR A 235 11.78 11.88 -12.94
CA THR A 235 12.04 13.30 -13.21
C THR A 235 11.88 14.20 -11.98
N ALA A 236 11.43 13.70 -10.84
CA ALA A 236 11.19 14.48 -9.64
C ALA A 236 12.49 14.87 -8.91
N SER A 237 12.57 16.07 -8.36
CA SER A 237 13.55 16.45 -7.34
C SER A 237 13.14 15.96 -5.96
N VAL A 238 11.83 15.97 -5.68
CA VAL A 238 11.22 15.49 -4.45
C VAL A 238 9.80 14.99 -4.74
N VAL A 239 9.39 13.93 -4.04
CA VAL A 239 8.02 13.43 -4.09
C VAL A 239 7.32 13.71 -2.78
N VAL A 240 6.10 14.26 -2.85
CA VAL A 240 5.35 14.68 -1.67
C VAL A 240 4.05 13.92 -1.50
N THR A 241 3.73 13.58 -0.26
CA THR A 241 2.47 12.94 0.10
C THR A 241 1.88 13.59 1.35
N ALA A 242 0.83 14.40 1.16
CA ALA A 242 0.04 14.93 2.26
C ALA A 242 -1.13 13.99 2.57
N THR A 243 -1.26 13.59 3.85
CA THR A 243 -2.34 12.73 4.32
C THR A 243 -2.94 13.25 5.62
N ARG A 244 -4.21 12.93 5.82
CA ARG A 244 -4.85 13.07 7.13
C ARG A 244 -4.25 12.07 8.12
N PRO A 245 -4.37 12.30 9.44
CA PRO A 245 -3.97 11.32 10.44
C PRO A 245 -4.58 9.94 10.15
N ASN A 246 -3.76 8.91 10.08
CA ASN A 246 -4.16 7.53 9.82
C ASN A 246 -3.14 6.54 10.40
N LEU A 247 -3.55 5.28 10.57
CA LEU A 247 -2.72 4.20 11.11
C LEU A 247 -2.15 3.29 10.01
N HIS A 248 -2.84 3.17 8.87
CA HIS A 248 -2.50 2.23 7.79
C HIS A 248 -1.41 2.72 6.83
N ALA A 249 -0.68 3.77 7.20
CA ALA A 249 0.38 4.37 6.40
C ALA A 249 -0.07 4.80 4.98
N SER A 250 -1.19 5.57 4.90
CA SER A 250 -1.64 6.15 3.65
C SER A 250 -0.47 6.86 2.94
N GLY A 251 -0.21 6.48 1.70
CA GLY A 251 0.90 7.05 0.94
C GLY A 251 2.19 6.25 0.93
N MET A 252 2.29 5.18 1.71
CA MET A 252 3.49 4.34 1.76
C MET A 252 3.91 3.83 0.37
N THR A 253 2.96 3.41 -0.48
CA THR A 253 3.26 2.91 -1.83
C THR A 253 4.00 3.97 -2.65
N VAL A 254 3.46 5.20 -2.66
CA VAL A 254 4.08 6.33 -3.36
C VAL A 254 5.45 6.67 -2.78
N ALA A 255 5.57 6.66 -1.45
CA ALA A 255 6.86 6.90 -0.80
C ALA A 255 7.89 5.84 -1.19
N LEU A 256 7.53 4.55 -1.15
CA LEU A 256 8.43 3.46 -1.53
C LEU A 256 8.81 3.48 -3.02
N GLU A 257 7.85 3.75 -3.91
CA GLU A 257 8.10 3.90 -5.35
C GLU A 257 9.07 5.06 -5.63
N ALA A 258 8.88 6.20 -4.97
CA ALA A 258 9.77 7.34 -5.08
C ALA A 258 11.18 7.02 -4.53
N LEU A 259 11.28 6.47 -3.32
CA LEU A 259 12.55 6.06 -2.71
C LEU A 259 13.26 5.01 -3.57
N SER A 260 12.50 4.10 -4.19
CA SER A 260 13.05 3.11 -5.12
C SER A 260 13.70 3.75 -6.35
N THR A 261 13.14 4.85 -6.87
CA THR A 261 13.77 5.63 -7.95
C THR A 261 14.87 6.57 -7.47
N ALA A 262 15.33 6.42 -6.22
CA ALA A 262 16.29 7.28 -5.56
C ALA A 262 15.83 8.75 -5.43
N ARG A 263 14.53 8.96 -5.21
CA ARG A 263 13.96 10.29 -4.93
C ARG A 263 13.67 10.45 -3.45
N PRO A 264 14.08 11.58 -2.84
CA PRO A 264 13.69 11.88 -1.47
C PRO A 264 12.18 12.13 -1.39
N VAL A 265 11.61 11.93 -0.22
CA VAL A 265 10.18 12.14 0.02
C VAL A 265 9.95 13.17 1.13
N VAL A 266 8.85 13.90 1.01
CA VAL A 266 8.28 14.69 2.10
C VAL A 266 6.88 14.17 2.36
N VAL A 267 6.62 13.66 3.56
CA VAL A 267 5.38 12.95 3.89
C VAL A 267 4.78 13.45 5.21
N SER A 268 3.47 13.34 5.34
CA SER A 268 2.81 13.58 6.63
C SER A 268 3.28 12.58 7.69
N ASP A 269 3.69 13.08 8.85
CA ASP A 269 4.14 12.30 10.00
C ASP A 269 2.96 11.60 10.69
N THR A 270 2.57 10.46 10.14
CA THR A 270 1.55 9.60 10.73
C THR A 270 2.19 8.38 11.40
N PRO A 271 1.55 7.79 12.43
CA PRO A 271 2.14 6.65 13.14
C PRO A 271 2.60 5.52 12.23
N GLY A 272 1.78 5.14 11.22
CA GLY A 272 2.13 4.07 10.29
C GLY A 272 3.21 4.47 9.28
N MET A 273 3.32 5.74 8.89
CA MET A 273 4.31 6.20 7.93
C MET A 273 5.74 6.11 8.48
N ARG A 274 5.92 6.21 9.78
CA ARG A 274 7.24 6.08 10.46
C ARG A 274 7.87 4.70 10.30
N ASP A 275 7.10 3.68 9.95
CA ASP A 275 7.63 2.33 9.64
C ASP A 275 8.34 2.30 8.28
N TYR A 276 8.02 3.25 7.38
CA TYR A 276 8.47 3.30 5.98
C TYR A 276 9.44 4.42 5.68
N VAL A 277 9.27 5.57 6.32
CA VAL A 277 10.06 6.78 6.08
C VAL A 277 10.70 7.25 7.37
N SER A 278 11.95 7.63 7.30
CA SER A 278 12.72 8.19 8.41
C SER A 278 13.49 9.45 7.97
N THR A 279 14.04 10.20 8.91
CA THR A 279 14.89 11.36 8.63
C THR A 279 16.14 11.05 7.79
N ARG A 280 16.43 9.77 7.55
CA ARG A 280 17.49 9.31 6.66
C ARG A 280 17.05 9.16 5.20
N THR A 281 15.76 9.16 4.94
CA THR A 281 15.19 8.89 3.60
C THR A 281 14.26 10.00 3.11
N GLY A 282 13.90 10.94 4.00
CA GLY A 282 13.01 12.05 3.66
C GLY A 282 12.65 12.87 4.91
N ASP A 283 11.76 13.81 4.73
CA ASP A 283 11.24 14.62 5.82
C ASP A 283 9.81 14.20 6.19
N LEU A 284 9.55 14.10 7.51
CA LEU A 284 8.23 13.87 8.08
C LEU A 284 7.72 15.18 8.67
N VAL A 285 6.56 15.65 8.22
CA VAL A 285 5.97 16.92 8.63
C VAL A 285 4.61 16.70 9.30
N PRO A 286 4.19 17.55 10.24
CA PRO A 286 2.89 17.39 10.88
C PRO A 286 1.76 17.32 9.84
N PRO A 287 0.77 16.41 10.02
CA PRO A 287 -0.42 16.40 9.19
C PRO A 287 -1.20 17.71 9.32
N ARG A 288 -1.83 18.18 8.24
CA ARG A 288 -2.64 19.41 8.20
C ARG A 288 -1.84 20.70 8.46
N ASP A 289 -0.56 20.67 8.20
CA ASP A 289 0.34 21.82 8.34
C ASP A 289 0.94 22.17 6.96
N PRO A 290 0.28 23.04 6.19
CA PRO A 290 0.76 23.41 4.86
C PRO A 290 2.05 24.24 4.90
N GLU A 291 2.28 25.03 5.94
CA GLU A 291 3.47 25.84 6.14
C GLU A 291 4.71 24.92 6.34
N ALA A 292 4.64 23.97 7.27
CA ALA A 292 5.71 23.01 7.49
C ALA A 292 5.97 22.15 6.26
N LEU A 293 4.90 21.77 5.52
CA LEU A 293 5.04 21.02 4.27
C LEU A 293 5.74 21.83 3.19
N ALA A 294 5.40 23.11 3.04
CA ALA A 294 6.03 24.02 2.09
C ALA A 294 7.50 24.26 2.44
N GLU A 295 7.81 24.50 3.72
CA GLU A 295 9.17 24.70 4.20
C GLU A 295 10.08 23.49 3.91
N ALA A 296 9.59 22.28 4.21
CA ALA A 296 10.31 21.04 3.91
C ALA A 296 10.55 20.86 2.41
N LEU A 297 9.55 21.16 1.56
CA LEU A 297 9.70 21.09 0.10
C LEU A 297 10.73 22.11 -0.43
N ILE A 298 10.68 23.34 0.06
CA ILE A 298 11.64 24.38 -0.30
C ILE A 298 13.04 23.96 0.13
N GLY A 299 13.22 23.43 1.34
CA GLY A 299 14.50 22.92 1.82
C GLY A 299 15.08 21.80 0.94
N MET A 300 14.24 20.91 0.41
CA MET A 300 14.68 19.86 -0.54
C MET A 300 15.10 20.46 -1.90
N LEU A 301 14.45 21.52 -2.35
CA LEU A 301 14.78 22.19 -3.62
C LEU A 301 16.03 23.03 -3.50
N ASP A 302 16.27 23.66 -2.36
CA ASP A 302 17.40 24.58 -2.12
C ASP A 302 18.70 23.81 -1.80
N ASP A 303 18.61 22.55 -1.34
CA ASP A 303 19.76 21.68 -1.08
C ASP A 303 19.65 20.37 -1.89
N PRO A 304 19.96 20.40 -3.20
CA PRO A 304 19.88 19.23 -4.06
C PRO A 304 20.86 18.11 -3.67
N ASP A 305 21.97 18.42 -3.03
CA ASP A 305 22.94 17.42 -2.56
C ASP A 305 22.39 16.61 -1.39
N ARG A 306 21.78 17.29 -0.41
CA ARG A 306 21.03 16.64 0.68
C ARG A 306 19.87 15.81 0.12
N ALA A 307 19.08 16.37 -0.77
CA ALA A 307 17.97 15.68 -1.41
C ALA A 307 18.43 14.39 -2.11
N ALA A 308 19.50 14.47 -2.91
CA ALA A 308 20.09 13.31 -3.58
C ALA A 308 20.63 12.26 -2.60
N ALA A 309 21.25 12.69 -1.48
CA ALA A 309 21.76 11.79 -0.45
C ALA A 309 20.60 11.02 0.23
N LEU A 310 19.50 11.69 0.59
CA LEU A 310 18.30 11.08 1.14
C LEU A 310 17.66 10.08 0.16
N GLY A 311 17.57 10.45 -1.11
CA GLY A 311 17.05 9.57 -2.16
C GLY A 311 17.89 8.30 -2.33
N ARG A 312 19.24 8.42 -2.38
CA ARG A 312 20.15 7.24 -2.42
C ARG A 312 19.98 6.34 -1.20
N GLN A 313 19.89 6.93 0.00
CA GLN A 313 19.67 6.18 1.21
C GLN A 313 18.29 5.50 1.19
N GLY A 314 17.27 6.18 0.66
CA GLY A 314 15.93 5.62 0.47
C GLY A 314 15.95 4.38 -0.43
N ARG A 315 16.67 4.43 -1.53
CA ARG A 315 16.86 3.27 -2.42
C ARG A 315 17.46 2.07 -1.68
N ILE A 316 18.50 2.28 -0.90
CA ILE A 316 19.16 1.23 -0.09
C ILE A 316 18.17 0.63 0.91
N GLU A 317 17.35 1.45 1.57
CA GLU A 317 16.33 0.94 2.52
C GLU A 317 15.25 0.14 1.81
N VAL A 318 14.80 0.56 0.62
CA VAL A 318 13.82 -0.21 -0.19
C VAL A 318 14.40 -1.57 -0.57
N GLU A 319 15.60 -1.63 -1.13
CA GLU A 319 16.26 -2.88 -1.52
C GLU A 319 16.42 -3.86 -0.35
N ARG A 320 16.69 -3.32 0.84
CA ARG A 320 16.91 -4.14 2.03
C ARG A 320 15.61 -4.63 2.68
N ARG A 321 14.55 -3.81 2.69
CA ARG A 321 13.39 -4.02 3.59
C ARG A 321 12.04 -4.06 2.90
N PHE A 322 11.90 -3.41 1.75
CA PHE A 322 10.60 -3.11 1.18
C PHE A 322 10.46 -3.58 -0.27
N THR A 323 11.11 -4.69 -0.59
CA THR A 323 10.90 -5.36 -1.87
C THR A 323 9.66 -6.26 -1.80
N THR A 324 9.05 -6.55 -2.95
CA THR A 324 7.97 -7.55 -3.05
C THR A 324 8.37 -8.89 -2.40
N ARG A 325 9.62 -9.34 -2.58
CA ARG A 325 10.13 -10.58 -1.98
C ARG A 325 10.13 -10.48 -0.45
N THR A 326 10.69 -9.43 0.14
CA THR A 326 10.74 -9.27 1.60
C THR A 326 9.35 -9.18 2.22
N MET A 327 8.38 -8.57 1.53
CA MET A 327 6.97 -8.53 1.92
C MET A 327 6.36 -9.93 1.93
N VAL A 328 6.54 -10.69 0.85
CA VAL A 328 5.98 -12.05 0.75
C VAL A 328 6.64 -12.98 1.77
N ASP A 329 7.95 -12.88 1.98
CA ASP A 329 8.67 -13.64 3.02
C ASP A 329 8.10 -13.35 4.42
N ALA A 330 7.79 -12.09 4.72
CA ALA A 330 7.17 -11.70 5.99
C ALA A 330 5.75 -12.28 6.13
N LEU A 331 4.96 -12.23 5.05
CA LEU A 331 3.63 -12.81 5.01
C LEU A 331 3.67 -14.32 5.25
N VAL A 332 4.52 -15.04 4.53
CA VAL A 332 4.65 -16.50 4.68
C VAL A 332 5.12 -16.87 6.08
N ARG A 333 6.17 -16.24 6.62
CA ARG A 333 6.61 -16.46 8.02
C ARG A 333 5.47 -16.21 9.00
N GLY A 334 4.71 -15.13 8.79
CA GLY A 334 3.56 -14.82 9.60
C GLY A 334 2.46 -15.86 9.52
N LEU A 335 2.26 -16.53 8.41
CA LEU A 335 1.23 -17.58 8.24
C LEU A 335 1.63 -18.93 8.83
N ILE A 336 2.92 -19.28 8.83
CA ILE A 336 3.42 -20.61 9.28
C ILE A 336 3.93 -20.62 10.72
N ALA A 337 4.02 -19.50 11.41
CA ALA A 337 4.66 -19.39 12.74
C ALA A 337 3.96 -20.19 13.87
N ASP A 338 2.87 -20.88 13.59
CA ASP A 338 2.11 -21.73 14.54
C ASP A 338 1.78 -23.12 13.94
N GLY A 339 2.56 -23.62 12.98
CA GLY A 339 2.42 -24.97 12.42
C GLY A 339 3.17 -26.03 13.20
#